data_3e298551a15c6e3a0e1447dfdfb231df
#
_entry.id   3e298551a15c6e3a0e1447dfdfb231df
#
_cell.length_a   1.000
_cell.length_b   1.000
_cell.length_c   1.000
_cell.angle_alpha   90.00
_cell.angle_beta   90.00
_cell.angle_gamma   90.00
#
_symmetry.space_group_name_H-M   'P 1'
#
loop_
_entity.id
_entity.type
_entity.pdbx_description
1 polymer ?
#
loop_
_entity_poly.entity_id
_entity_poly.type
_entity_poly.pdbx_seq_one_letter_code
_entity_poly.pdbx_strand_id
1 'polypeptide(L)'
;FFGLGADGTVGANKNSIKIIAEETENHGQGYFVYDSKKSGAATVSHLRFGPRPIRSPHLITKATFVACHQPQFIDKFDLLGPAVEGATFLLNTSEPREKAFDSLPLEMQEAMIRKRIRFFVIDAYRVAKDSGMGGRINTVMQTAFFAISGVLPKDEAIAAIKHAIEKTYGKKGEALVRRNFEAVDASLAHLHEVEVPQAPTTTRRRPPVVS
;
A
#
# COMPACT_ATOMS: atom_id res chain seq x y z
N PHE A 1 -0.47 -3.75 -5.28
CA PHE A 1 0.21 -3.75 -3.99
C PHE A 1 1.35 -4.76 -4.02
N PHE A 2 2.54 -4.30 -3.69
CA PHE A 2 3.76 -5.11 -3.64
C PHE A 2 4.11 -5.38 -2.17
N GLY A 3 4.14 -6.64 -1.77
CA GLY A 3 4.43 -7.08 -0.40
C GLY A 3 5.17 -8.41 -0.35
N LEU A 4 5.35 -8.94 0.84
CA LEU A 4 5.90 -10.29 1.06
C LEU A 4 4.79 -11.27 1.38
N GLY A 5 5.00 -12.55 1.10
CA GLY A 5 4.03 -13.61 1.40
C GLY A 5 3.68 -13.74 2.88
N ALA A 6 4.59 -13.33 3.77
CA ALA A 6 4.46 -13.47 5.22
C ALA A 6 4.14 -12.16 5.96
N ASP A 7 4.06 -11.00 5.29
CA ASP A 7 3.86 -9.69 5.94
C ASP A 7 2.38 -9.31 6.17
N GLY A 8 1.47 -10.18 5.79
CA GLY A 8 0.02 -9.95 5.94
C GLY A 8 -0.62 -9.10 4.84
N THR A 9 0.13 -8.65 3.84
CA THR A 9 -0.37 -7.81 2.72
C THR A 9 -1.54 -8.47 2.00
N VAL A 10 -1.44 -9.74 1.66
CA VAL A 10 -2.51 -10.48 0.95
C VAL A 10 -3.80 -10.53 1.78
N GLY A 11 -3.68 -10.80 3.09
CA GLY A 11 -4.82 -10.82 4.01
C GLY A 11 -5.49 -9.46 4.12
N ALA A 12 -4.72 -8.38 4.27
CA ALA A 12 -5.22 -7.02 4.31
C ALA A 12 -5.93 -6.63 3.00
N ASN A 13 -5.37 -7.01 1.86
CA ASN A 13 -5.96 -6.72 0.55
C ASN A 13 -7.26 -7.49 0.31
N LYS A 14 -7.36 -8.76 0.76
CA LYS A 14 -8.63 -9.52 0.75
C LYS A 14 -9.67 -8.83 1.63
N ASN A 15 -9.28 -8.37 2.81
CA ASN A 15 -10.16 -7.62 3.70
C ASN A 15 -10.59 -6.27 3.09
N SER A 16 -9.68 -5.57 2.40
CA SER A 16 -10.02 -4.32 1.70
C SER A 16 -11.06 -4.53 0.61
N ILE A 17 -10.94 -5.60 -0.19
CA ILE A 17 -11.95 -5.95 -1.19
C ILE A 17 -13.30 -6.18 -0.52
N LYS A 18 -13.31 -6.90 0.60
CA LYS A 18 -14.53 -7.20 1.35
C LYS A 18 -15.19 -5.93 1.88
N ILE A 19 -14.41 -5.04 2.52
CA ILE A 19 -14.90 -3.75 3.01
C ILE A 19 -15.52 -2.95 1.86
N ILE A 20 -14.85 -2.82 0.73
CA ILE A 20 -15.36 -2.06 -0.41
C ILE A 20 -16.66 -2.67 -0.96
N ALA A 21 -16.73 -3.99 -1.06
CA ALA A 21 -17.91 -4.68 -1.58
C ALA A 21 -19.10 -4.66 -0.59
N GLU A 22 -18.86 -4.59 0.73
CA GLU A 22 -19.90 -4.57 1.75
C GLU A 22 -20.37 -3.13 2.08
N GLU A 23 -19.46 -2.14 2.02
CA GLU A 23 -19.73 -0.76 2.45
C GLU A 23 -19.97 0.20 1.26
N THR A 24 -19.89 -0.28 0.03
CA THR A 24 -20.16 0.51 -1.17
C THR A 24 -20.99 -0.28 -2.18
N GLU A 25 -21.53 0.42 -3.17
CA GLU A 25 -22.15 -0.22 -4.34
C GLU A 25 -21.12 -0.77 -5.36
N ASN A 26 -19.83 -0.72 -5.04
CA ASN A 26 -18.79 -1.19 -5.92
C ASN A 26 -18.64 -2.71 -5.87
N HIS A 27 -18.45 -3.29 -7.04
CA HIS A 27 -17.95 -4.66 -7.16
C HIS A 27 -16.44 -4.66 -6.97
N GLY A 28 -15.92 -5.70 -6.30
CA GLY A 28 -14.48 -5.87 -6.05
C GLY A 28 -13.96 -7.17 -6.67
N GLN A 29 -12.76 -7.13 -7.24
CA GLN A 29 -12.04 -8.31 -7.71
C GLN A 29 -10.59 -8.24 -7.24
N GLY A 30 -10.08 -9.34 -6.66
CA GLY A 30 -8.67 -9.50 -6.31
C GLY A 30 -8.02 -10.63 -7.08
N TYR A 31 -6.81 -10.38 -7.56
CA TYR A 31 -5.93 -11.38 -8.13
C TYR A 31 -4.57 -11.29 -7.44
N PHE A 32 -4.06 -12.43 -6.95
CA PHE A 32 -2.86 -12.48 -6.12
C PHE A 32 -1.79 -13.32 -6.81
N VAL A 33 -0.67 -12.70 -7.14
CA VAL A 33 0.49 -13.35 -7.75
C VAL A 33 1.53 -13.60 -6.67
N TYR A 34 1.96 -14.85 -6.56
CA TYR A 34 3.00 -15.26 -5.61
C TYR A 34 4.24 -15.68 -6.40
N ASP A 35 5.40 -15.17 -6.03
CA ASP A 35 6.66 -15.75 -6.47
C ASP A 35 6.96 -16.96 -5.61
N SER A 36 6.91 -18.16 -6.21
CA SER A 36 7.05 -19.43 -5.50
C SER A 36 8.50 -19.88 -5.26
N LYS A 37 9.48 -19.11 -5.73
CA LYS A 37 10.87 -19.59 -5.82
C LYS A 37 11.66 -19.62 -4.52
N LYS A 38 11.29 -18.84 -3.47
CA LYS A 38 12.03 -18.81 -2.17
C LYS A 38 11.17 -18.29 -1.02
N SER A 39 11.52 -18.67 0.22
CA SER A 39 11.03 -18.02 1.44
C SER A 39 11.31 -16.53 1.38
N GLY A 40 10.31 -15.71 1.68
CA GLY A 40 10.41 -14.26 1.53
C GLY A 40 10.11 -13.75 0.12
N ALA A 41 9.47 -14.57 -0.71
CA ALA A 41 9.07 -14.22 -2.07
C ALA A 41 8.11 -13.03 -2.12
N ALA A 42 8.27 -12.20 -3.13
CA ALA A 42 7.39 -11.07 -3.37
C ALA A 42 5.98 -11.55 -3.75
N THR A 43 4.98 -10.83 -3.27
CA THR A 43 3.59 -10.99 -3.70
C THR A 43 3.11 -9.72 -4.36
N VAL A 44 2.36 -9.84 -5.44
CA VAL A 44 1.71 -8.72 -6.10
C VAL A 44 0.20 -8.93 -6.05
N SER A 45 -0.50 -8.06 -5.34
CA SER A 45 -1.96 -8.07 -5.24
C SER A 45 -2.55 -7.05 -6.22
N HIS A 46 -3.39 -7.51 -7.11
CA HIS A 46 -4.12 -6.71 -8.08
C HIS A 46 -5.57 -6.57 -7.63
N LEU A 47 -5.98 -5.35 -7.27
CA LEU A 47 -7.35 -5.06 -6.82
C LEU A 47 -8.05 -4.19 -7.84
N ARG A 48 -9.29 -4.56 -8.21
CA ARG A 48 -10.18 -3.77 -9.07
C ARG A 48 -11.46 -3.48 -8.33
N PHE A 49 -11.93 -2.26 -8.48
CA PHE A 49 -13.19 -1.79 -7.92
C PHE A 49 -13.96 -1.00 -8.98
N GLY A 50 -15.27 -1.07 -8.94
CA GLY A 50 -16.11 -0.29 -9.84
C GLY A 50 -17.61 -0.59 -9.71
N PRO A 51 -18.46 0.29 -10.23
CA PRO A 51 -19.91 0.18 -10.09
C PRO A 51 -20.54 -0.93 -10.94
N ARG A 52 -19.76 -1.61 -11.76
CA ARG A 52 -20.23 -2.72 -12.62
C ARG A 52 -19.52 -4.01 -12.27
N PRO A 53 -20.17 -5.19 -12.48
CA PRO A 53 -19.53 -6.49 -12.25
C PRO A 53 -18.21 -6.61 -13.01
N ILE A 54 -17.15 -7.01 -12.28
CA ILE A 54 -15.80 -7.13 -12.82
C ILE A 54 -15.54 -8.60 -13.15
N ARG A 55 -15.31 -8.90 -14.44
CA ARG A 55 -14.98 -10.24 -14.94
C ARG A 55 -13.70 -10.21 -15.76
N SER A 56 -12.65 -9.56 -15.22
CA SER A 56 -11.38 -9.43 -15.92
C SER A 56 -10.45 -10.59 -15.59
N PRO A 57 -10.02 -11.39 -16.60
CA PRO A 57 -9.07 -12.49 -16.39
C PRO A 57 -7.61 -12.03 -16.38
N HIS A 58 -7.34 -10.74 -16.60
CA HIS A 58 -5.98 -10.22 -16.79
C HIS A 58 -5.45 -9.55 -15.52
N LEU A 59 -4.14 -9.51 -15.37
CA LEU A 59 -3.45 -8.67 -14.40
C LEU A 59 -3.68 -7.19 -14.72
N ILE A 60 -3.55 -6.33 -13.71
CA ILE A 60 -3.66 -4.89 -13.91
C ILE A 60 -2.42 -4.38 -14.65
N THR A 61 -2.64 -3.73 -15.77
CA THR A 61 -1.60 -3.04 -16.58
C THR A 61 -1.75 -1.51 -16.53
N LYS A 62 -2.89 -1.03 -16.01
CA LYS A 62 -3.18 0.40 -15.81
C LYS A 62 -3.71 0.58 -14.40
N ALA A 63 -2.85 1.07 -13.48
CA ALA A 63 -3.17 1.23 -12.08
C ALA A 63 -3.30 2.71 -11.70
N THR A 64 -4.40 3.07 -11.04
CA THR A 64 -4.60 4.39 -10.43
C THR A 64 -3.98 4.50 -9.05
N PHE A 65 -3.64 3.38 -8.44
CA PHE A 65 -3.01 3.29 -7.13
C PHE A 65 -1.95 2.19 -7.11
N VAL A 66 -0.75 2.51 -6.63
CA VAL A 66 0.33 1.55 -6.41
C VAL A 66 0.81 1.68 -4.96
N ALA A 67 0.94 0.56 -4.25
CA ALA A 67 1.54 0.54 -2.91
C ALA A 67 2.73 -0.41 -2.86
N CYS A 68 3.80 0.04 -2.23
CA CYS A 68 5.00 -0.74 -1.95
C CYS A 68 5.18 -0.88 -0.43
N HIS A 69 4.97 -2.09 0.08
CA HIS A 69 5.08 -2.40 1.51
C HIS A 69 6.51 -2.67 1.96
N GLN A 70 7.41 -2.95 1.00
CA GLN A 70 8.79 -3.33 1.30
C GLN A 70 9.75 -2.36 0.62
N PRO A 71 10.50 -1.53 1.37
CA PRO A 71 11.39 -0.50 0.80
C PRO A 71 12.38 -1.05 -0.23
N GLN A 72 12.91 -2.26 0.01
CA GLN A 72 13.88 -2.90 -0.90
C GLN A 72 13.32 -3.23 -2.29
N PHE A 73 12.00 -3.13 -2.49
CA PHE A 73 11.40 -3.40 -3.80
C PHE A 73 11.59 -2.26 -4.79
N ILE A 74 11.95 -1.06 -4.32
CA ILE A 74 12.24 0.08 -5.20
C ILE A 74 13.41 -0.19 -6.16
N ASP A 75 14.36 -1.03 -5.72
CA ASP A 75 15.54 -1.40 -6.52
C ASP A 75 15.32 -2.71 -7.32
N LYS A 76 14.27 -3.49 -7.01
CA LYS A 76 14.05 -4.82 -7.58
C LYS A 76 12.95 -4.88 -8.63
N PHE A 77 11.94 -4.02 -8.54
CA PHE A 77 10.75 -4.09 -9.39
C PHE A 77 10.48 -2.77 -10.09
N ASP A 78 9.89 -2.84 -11.27
CA ASP A 78 9.30 -1.67 -11.92
C ASP A 78 7.92 -1.39 -11.32
N LEU A 79 7.93 -0.73 -10.14
CA LEU A 79 6.71 -0.46 -9.38
C LEU A 79 5.76 0.50 -10.09
N LEU A 80 6.29 1.44 -10.86
CA LEU A 80 5.52 2.51 -11.52
C LEU A 80 5.23 2.24 -13.00
N GLY A 81 5.71 1.13 -13.55
CA GLY A 81 5.40 0.71 -14.92
C GLY A 81 3.89 0.72 -15.20
N PRO A 82 3.07 0.03 -14.38
CA PRO A 82 1.63 -0.03 -14.58
C PRO A 82 0.88 1.25 -14.14
N ALA A 83 1.51 2.20 -13.44
CA ALA A 83 0.84 3.41 -12.98
C ALA A 83 0.42 4.29 -14.15
N VAL A 84 -0.83 4.76 -14.14
CA VAL A 84 -1.33 5.76 -15.10
C VAL A 84 -0.92 7.16 -14.69
N GLU A 85 -1.12 8.14 -15.58
CA GLU A 85 -0.94 9.57 -15.23
C GLU A 85 -1.87 9.97 -14.08
N GLY A 86 -1.35 10.73 -13.12
CA GLY A 86 -2.08 11.16 -11.92
C GLY A 86 -2.30 10.06 -10.87
N ALA A 87 -1.73 8.86 -11.06
CA ALA A 87 -1.87 7.79 -10.09
C ALA A 87 -1.24 8.15 -8.73
N THR A 88 -1.74 7.51 -7.68
CA THR A 88 -1.18 7.63 -6.33
C THR A 88 -0.17 6.50 -6.09
N PHE A 89 1.01 6.85 -5.58
CA PHE A 89 2.02 5.90 -5.10
C PHE A 89 2.22 6.03 -3.59
N LEU A 90 2.04 4.93 -2.87
CA LEU A 90 2.26 4.81 -1.43
C LEU A 90 3.49 3.94 -1.17
N LEU A 91 4.48 4.49 -0.49
CA LEU A 91 5.71 3.79 -0.12
C LEU A 91 5.82 3.66 1.40
N ASN A 92 6.02 2.44 1.89
CA ASN A 92 6.50 2.21 3.24
C ASN A 92 8.02 2.47 3.27
N THR A 93 8.45 3.45 4.03
CA THR A 93 9.88 3.80 4.16
C THR A 93 10.15 4.46 5.51
N SER A 94 11.35 4.23 6.04
CA SER A 94 11.87 4.95 7.21
C SER A 94 12.56 6.26 6.86
N GLU A 95 12.71 6.57 5.56
CA GLU A 95 13.26 7.85 5.13
C GLU A 95 12.33 9.00 5.54
N PRO A 96 12.88 10.09 6.09
CA PRO A 96 12.09 11.29 6.34
C PRO A 96 11.41 11.79 5.07
N ARG A 97 10.20 12.33 5.20
CA ARG A 97 9.41 12.80 4.05
C ARG A 97 10.20 13.75 3.13
N GLU A 98 11.05 14.59 3.72
CA GLU A 98 11.86 15.59 3.01
C GLU A 98 12.95 14.96 2.13
N LYS A 99 13.35 13.72 2.43
CA LYS A 99 14.38 12.96 1.71
C LYS A 99 13.82 11.80 0.92
N ALA A 100 12.55 11.49 1.07
CA ALA A 100 11.95 10.30 0.49
C ALA A 100 12.03 10.29 -1.04
N PHE A 101 11.80 11.42 -1.70
CA PHE A 101 11.94 11.51 -3.16
C PHE A 101 13.40 11.34 -3.60
N ASP A 102 14.35 11.99 -2.91
CA ASP A 102 15.79 11.94 -3.23
C ASP A 102 16.37 10.54 -3.06
N SER A 103 15.79 9.72 -2.19
CA SER A 103 16.21 8.33 -1.96
C SER A 103 15.80 7.37 -3.08
N LEU A 104 14.90 7.77 -3.98
CA LEU A 104 14.42 6.92 -5.07
C LEU A 104 15.42 6.86 -6.22
N PRO A 105 15.49 5.73 -6.96
CA PRO A 105 16.29 5.64 -8.18
C PRO A 105 15.83 6.62 -9.27
N LEU A 106 16.74 7.04 -10.13
CA LEU A 106 16.50 7.98 -11.23
C LEU A 106 15.27 7.57 -12.08
N GLU A 107 15.16 6.31 -12.44
CA GLU A 107 14.07 5.80 -13.28
C GLU A 107 12.70 5.96 -12.61
N MET A 108 12.65 5.84 -11.27
CA MET A 108 11.40 6.08 -10.53
C MET A 108 11.08 7.57 -10.46
N GLN A 109 12.07 8.41 -10.19
CA GLN A 109 11.88 9.87 -10.16
C GLN A 109 11.38 10.39 -11.52
N GLU A 110 12.00 9.96 -12.62
CA GLU A 110 11.58 10.29 -13.99
C GLU A 110 10.15 9.81 -14.29
N ALA A 111 9.80 8.59 -13.85
CA ALA A 111 8.45 8.06 -14.02
C ALA A 111 7.42 8.85 -13.23
N MET A 112 7.74 9.26 -11.99
CA MET A 112 6.87 10.07 -11.15
C MET A 112 6.61 11.44 -11.77
N ILE A 113 7.64 12.11 -12.24
CA ILE A 113 7.53 13.43 -12.89
C ILE A 113 6.70 13.32 -14.16
N ARG A 114 7.07 12.41 -15.07
CA ARG A 114 6.40 12.23 -16.36
C ARG A 114 4.91 11.88 -16.21
N LYS A 115 4.58 11.02 -15.23
CA LYS A 115 3.21 10.54 -14.98
C LYS A 115 2.46 11.39 -13.96
N ARG A 116 3.05 12.48 -13.44
CA ARG A 116 2.44 13.35 -12.41
C ARG A 116 1.92 12.56 -11.22
N ILE A 117 2.73 11.63 -10.71
CA ILE A 117 2.36 10.74 -9.61
C ILE A 117 2.17 11.56 -8.32
N ARG A 118 1.08 11.30 -7.60
CA ARG A 118 0.92 11.76 -6.22
C ARG A 118 1.68 10.81 -5.32
N PHE A 119 2.68 11.30 -4.63
CA PHE A 119 3.57 10.47 -3.83
C PHE A 119 3.27 10.59 -2.35
N PHE A 120 3.06 9.45 -1.69
CA PHE A 120 2.83 9.36 -0.25
C PHE A 120 3.80 8.38 0.39
N VAL A 121 4.22 8.72 1.62
CA VAL A 121 5.11 7.88 2.43
C VAL A 121 4.55 7.67 3.83
N ILE A 122 4.89 6.53 4.42
CA ILE A 122 4.60 6.19 5.80
C ILE A 122 5.71 5.28 6.33
N ASP A 123 6.18 5.50 7.56
CA ASP A 123 7.01 4.53 8.28
C ASP A 123 6.10 3.54 9.02
N ALA A 124 5.58 2.58 8.27
CA ALA A 124 4.62 1.61 8.79
C ALA A 124 5.25 0.67 9.85
N TYR A 125 6.54 0.40 9.77
CA TYR A 125 7.23 -0.41 10.77
C TYR A 125 7.32 0.32 12.11
N ARG A 126 7.62 1.62 12.09
CA ARG A 126 7.62 2.45 13.29
C ARG A 126 6.24 2.54 13.91
N VAL A 127 5.22 2.86 13.12
CA VAL A 127 3.81 2.94 13.57
C VAL A 127 3.37 1.61 14.19
N ALA A 128 3.64 0.48 13.55
CA ALA A 128 3.28 -0.84 14.06
C ALA A 128 4.03 -1.17 15.36
N LYS A 129 5.30 -0.83 15.48
CA LYS A 129 6.11 -1.04 16.67
C LYS A 129 5.58 -0.20 17.84
N ASP A 130 5.34 1.08 17.62
CA ASP A 130 4.89 2.04 18.66
C ASP A 130 3.48 1.69 19.16
N SER A 131 2.62 1.11 18.29
CA SER A 131 1.30 0.60 18.65
C SER A 131 1.33 -0.84 19.21
N GLY A 132 2.49 -1.41 19.47
CA GLY A 132 2.63 -2.77 20.02
C GLY A 132 2.24 -3.90 19.05
N MET A 133 2.18 -3.62 17.73
CA MET A 133 1.90 -4.60 16.69
C MET A 133 3.16 -5.34 16.21
N GLY A 134 4.34 -4.95 16.68
CA GLY A 134 5.63 -5.51 16.25
C GLY A 134 5.92 -5.19 14.80
N GLY A 135 6.23 -6.21 13.98
CA GLY A 135 6.50 -6.05 12.55
C GLY A 135 5.26 -6.15 11.64
N ARG A 136 4.06 -6.22 12.20
CA ARG A 136 2.82 -6.39 11.43
C ARG A 136 2.30 -5.05 10.90
N ILE A 137 2.71 -4.70 9.70
CA ILE A 137 2.39 -3.42 9.04
C ILE A 137 1.10 -3.44 8.23
N ASN A 138 0.45 -4.59 8.12
CA ASN A 138 -0.72 -4.78 7.25
C ASN A 138 -1.89 -3.85 7.58
N THR A 139 -2.23 -3.68 8.86
CA THR A 139 -3.28 -2.74 9.30
C THR A 139 -2.89 -1.29 8.97
N VAL A 140 -1.63 -0.92 9.20
CA VAL A 140 -1.11 0.43 8.93
C VAL A 140 -1.20 0.76 7.44
N MET A 141 -0.72 -0.13 6.58
CA MET A 141 -0.73 0.06 5.13
C MET A 141 -2.16 0.04 4.55
N GLN A 142 -3.06 -0.79 5.10
CA GLN A 142 -4.47 -0.81 4.74
C GLN A 142 -5.15 0.51 5.08
N THR A 143 -4.88 1.04 6.28
CA THR A 143 -5.41 2.34 6.72
C THR A 143 -4.92 3.46 5.80
N ALA A 144 -3.62 3.49 5.50
CA ALA A 144 -3.04 4.46 4.57
C ALA A 144 -3.70 4.37 3.17
N PHE A 145 -3.91 3.16 2.65
CA PHE A 145 -4.61 2.97 1.37
C PHE A 145 -6.00 3.61 1.39
N PHE A 146 -6.82 3.31 2.37
CA PHE A 146 -8.17 3.86 2.45
C PHE A 146 -8.18 5.38 2.67
N ALA A 147 -7.20 5.91 3.39
CA ALA A 147 -7.11 7.35 3.66
C ALA A 147 -6.86 8.20 2.41
N ILE A 148 -6.17 7.63 1.39
CA ILE A 148 -5.70 8.41 0.22
C ILE A 148 -6.21 7.88 -1.13
N SER A 149 -6.88 6.71 -1.16
CA SER A 149 -7.38 6.12 -2.41
C SER A 149 -8.66 6.78 -2.93
N GLY A 150 -9.44 7.39 -2.04
CA GLY A 150 -10.75 7.96 -2.40
C GLY A 150 -11.83 6.94 -2.76
N VAL A 151 -11.61 5.65 -2.49
CA VAL A 151 -12.59 4.57 -2.76
C VAL A 151 -13.81 4.68 -1.85
N LEU A 152 -13.60 5.16 -0.62
CA LEU A 152 -14.61 5.47 0.39
C LEU A 152 -14.31 6.84 1.01
N PRO A 153 -15.30 7.55 1.55
CA PRO A 153 -15.06 8.65 2.46
C PRO A 153 -14.16 8.18 3.61
N LYS A 154 -13.17 8.99 3.96
CA LYS A 154 -12.12 8.59 4.91
C LYS A 154 -12.68 8.06 6.23
N ASP A 155 -13.66 8.77 6.81
CA ASP A 155 -14.21 8.42 8.13
C ASP A 155 -15.01 7.10 8.08
N GLU A 156 -15.76 6.86 6.99
CA GLU A 156 -16.48 5.61 6.75
C GLU A 156 -15.49 4.45 6.59
N ALA A 157 -14.42 4.64 5.83
CA ALA A 157 -13.37 3.64 5.67
C ALA A 157 -12.69 3.27 6.99
N ILE A 158 -12.38 4.27 7.82
CA ILE A 158 -11.76 4.05 9.14
C ILE A 158 -12.73 3.29 10.07
N ALA A 159 -14.01 3.65 10.07
CA ALA A 159 -15.03 2.93 10.85
C ALA A 159 -15.14 1.46 10.39
N ALA A 160 -15.19 1.21 9.09
CA ALA A 160 -15.25 -0.13 8.52
C ALA A 160 -14.00 -0.97 8.84
N ILE A 161 -12.79 -0.37 8.81
CA ILE A 161 -11.55 -1.04 9.23
C ILE A 161 -11.64 -1.43 10.72
N LYS A 162 -12.04 -0.51 11.60
CA LYS A 162 -12.16 -0.77 13.03
C LYS A 162 -13.20 -1.87 13.31
N HIS A 163 -14.34 -1.85 12.64
CA HIS A 163 -15.33 -2.92 12.73
C HIS A 163 -14.77 -4.28 12.29
N ALA A 164 -14.04 -4.32 11.18
CA ALA A 164 -13.39 -5.55 10.70
C ALA A 164 -12.33 -6.09 11.69
N ILE A 165 -11.61 -5.19 12.36
CA ILE A 165 -10.66 -5.52 13.43
C ILE A 165 -11.39 -6.18 14.60
N GLU A 166 -12.48 -5.61 15.08
CA GLU A 166 -13.31 -6.17 16.17
C GLU A 166 -13.82 -7.57 15.81
N LYS A 167 -14.35 -7.73 14.61
CA LYS A 167 -14.87 -9.02 14.12
C LYS A 167 -13.76 -10.09 14.05
N THR A 168 -12.55 -9.68 13.67
CA THR A 168 -11.41 -10.60 13.46
C THR A 168 -10.70 -10.96 14.76
N TYR A 169 -10.52 -9.96 15.63
CA TYR A 169 -9.66 -10.08 16.82
C TYR A 169 -10.42 -10.02 18.14
N GLY A 170 -11.72 -9.68 18.17
CA GLY A 170 -12.50 -9.57 19.39
C GLY A 170 -12.45 -10.82 20.27
N LYS A 171 -12.51 -12.02 19.66
CA LYS A 171 -12.37 -13.30 20.38
C LYS A 171 -10.94 -13.59 20.88
N LYS A 172 -9.93 -12.84 20.42
CA LYS A 172 -8.51 -13.01 20.79
C LYS A 172 -8.08 -12.09 21.93
N GLY A 173 -8.98 -11.23 22.41
CA GLY A 173 -8.79 -10.36 23.53
C GLY A 173 -8.81 -8.86 23.17
N GLU A 174 -9.38 -8.09 24.08
CA GLU A 174 -9.57 -6.64 23.97
C GLU A 174 -8.26 -5.87 23.75
N ALA A 175 -7.18 -6.31 24.39
CA ALA A 175 -5.86 -5.68 24.26
C ALA A 175 -5.34 -5.71 22.80
N LEU A 176 -5.64 -6.78 22.04
CA LEU A 176 -5.25 -6.87 20.64
C LEU A 176 -6.10 -5.96 19.76
N VAL A 177 -7.40 -5.86 20.02
CA VAL A 177 -8.30 -4.93 19.32
C VAL A 177 -7.83 -3.49 19.53
N ARG A 178 -7.56 -3.09 20.77
CA ARG A 178 -7.08 -1.75 21.10
C ARG A 178 -5.79 -1.39 20.41
N ARG A 179 -4.79 -2.29 20.42
CA ARG A 179 -3.51 -2.05 19.69
C ARG A 179 -3.71 -1.84 18.18
N ASN A 180 -4.64 -2.59 17.59
CA ASN A 180 -4.97 -2.38 16.17
C ASN A 180 -5.66 -1.04 15.93
N PHE A 181 -6.53 -0.59 16.84
CA PHE A 181 -7.15 0.74 16.77
C PHE A 181 -6.13 1.86 16.91
N GLU A 182 -5.21 1.74 17.87
CA GLU A 182 -4.09 2.66 18.04
C GLU A 182 -3.22 2.74 16.77
N ALA A 183 -2.97 1.59 16.12
CA ALA A 183 -2.25 1.54 14.86
C ALA A 183 -3.01 2.23 13.71
N VAL A 184 -4.34 2.09 13.65
CA VAL A 184 -5.18 2.79 12.67
C VAL A 184 -5.08 4.30 12.88
N ASP A 185 -5.27 4.78 14.11
CA ASP A 185 -5.26 6.22 14.41
C ASP A 185 -3.86 6.82 14.20
N ALA A 186 -2.79 6.13 14.61
CA ALA A 186 -1.42 6.53 14.39
C ALA A 186 -1.02 6.55 12.91
N SER A 187 -1.58 5.65 12.07
CA SER A 187 -1.31 5.62 10.63
C SER A 187 -1.64 6.94 9.96
N LEU A 188 -2.75 7.57 10.34
CA LEU A 188 -3.19 8.83 9.76
C LEU A 188 -2.27 10.00 10.11
N ALA A 189 -1.69 9.99 11.31
CA ALA A 189 -0.76 11.02 11.77
C ALA A 189 0.63 10.91 11.10
N HIS A 190 1.01 9.71 10.67
CA HIS A 190 2.32 9.41 10.06
C HIS A 190 2.28 9.24 8.54
N LEU A 191 1.13 9.44 7.91
CA LEU A 191 0.97 9.41 6.46
C LEU A 191 1.22 10.80 5.89
N HIS A 192 2.22 10.93 5.02
CA HIS A 192 2.65 12.21 4.48
C HIS A 192 2.65 12.21 2.94
N GLU A 193 2.12 13.28 2.34
CA GLU A 193 2.32 13.57 0.93
C GLU A 193 3.69 14.21 0.74
N VAL A 194 4.42 13.75 -0.28
CA VAL A 194 5.76 14.22 -0.65
C VAL A 194 5.63 14.98 -1.95
N GLU A 195 6.18 16.17 -2.00
CA GLU A 195 6.25 16.96 -3.22
C GLU A 195 7.16 16.25 -4.24
N VAL A 196 6.66 16.12 -5.48
CA VAL A 196 7.44 15.59 -6.60
C VAL A 196 8.00 16.78 -7.38
N PRO A 197 9.33 16.99 -7.39
CA PRO A 197 9.96 18.08 -8.14
C PRO A 197 9.73 17.97 -9.64
N GLN A 198 10.00 19.04 -10.38
CA GLN A 198 9.89 19.07 -11.84
C GLN A 198 11.09 18.41 -12.56
N ALA A 199 12.18 18.16 -11.83
CA ALA A 199 13.37 17.51 -12.36
C ALA A 199 13.89 16.44 -11.36
N PRO A 200 14.56 15.39 -11.84
CA PRO A 200 15.22 14.42 -10.97
C PRO A 200 16.28 15.08 -10.08
N THR A 201 16.42 14.58 -8.86
CA THR A 201 17.38 15.07 -7.86
C THR A 201 18.55 14.10 -7.65
N THR A 202 18.53 12.93 -8.30
CA THR A 202 19.56 11.90 -8.18
C THR A 202 20.05 11.40 -9.53
N THR A 203 21.27 10.87 -9.54
CA THR A 203 21.83 10.10 -10.66
C THR A 203 21.89 8.59 -10.35
N ARG A 204 21.45 8.17 -9.15
CA ARG A 204 21.42 6.76 -8.73
C ARG A 204 20.44 5.96 -9.57
N ARG A 205 20.94 4.96 -10.27
CA ARG A 205 20.12 4.04 -11.06
C ARG A 205 19.82 2.77 -10.27
N ARG A 206 18.75 2.09 -10.66
CA ARG A 206 18.50 0.74 -10.14
C ARG A 206 19.66 -0.18 -10.51
N PRO A 207 20.02 -1.14 -9.61
CA PRO A 207 20.95 -2.20 -9.99
C PRO A 207 20.44 -2.94 -11.23
N PRO A 208 21.33 -3.41 -12.12
CA PRO A 208 20.92 -4.26 -13.23
C PRO A 208 20.25 -5.52 -12.68
N VAL A 209 19.14 -5.91 -13.31
CA VAL A 209 18.46 -7.18 -12.96
C VAL A 209 19.40 -8.30 -13.37
N VAL A 210 19.96 -8.99 -12.38
CA VAL A 210 20.74 -10.22 -12.61
C VAL A 210 19.73 -11.33 -12.90
N SER A 211 19.68 -11.77 -14.15
CA SER A 211 18.85 -12.87 -14.64
C SER A 211 19.32 -14.23 -14.12
#